data_65d10dbbb6389a6375f0a2a2cd0b4ac5
#
_entry.id   65d10dbbb6389a6375f0a2a2cd0b4ac5
#
_cell.length_a   1.000
_cell.length_b   1.000
_cell.length_c   1.000
_cell.angle_alpha   90.00
_cell.angle_beta   90.00
_cell.angle_gamma   90.00
#
_symmetry.space_group_name_H-M   'P 1'
#
loop_
_entity.id
_entity.type
_entity.pdbx_description
1 polymer ?
#
loop_
_entity_poly.entity_id
_entity_poly.type
_entity_poly.pdbx_seq_one_letter_code
_entity_poly.pdbx_strand_id
1 'polypeptide(L)'
;MYPYLRTLKTIVYARFRTSLHFGDTGMINLRAGFSDIDHYGEINNGRQLTLMDLGRYDLGVRGGLMKVIAEKKWGFAVGGSSIRYRRRITLWKKFQLHSEVIGHDGRWFYFLQKMCLGDTICSSALIKAGVVSKTGLVPAAEVMKEFPDNTWTGELPDWVKAWIEAESQRPWPSSSTK
;
A
#
# COMPACT_ATOMS: atom_id res chain seq x y z
N MET A 1 -13.12 12.18 4.87
CA MET A 1 -11.98 12.90 5.47
C MET A 1 -10.80 11.95 5.62
N TYR A 2 -9.58 12.37 5.25
CA TYR A 2 -8.36 11.56 5.38
C TYR A 2 -7.96 11.40 6.87
N PRO A 3 -7.45 10.24 7.32
CA PRO A 3 -7.20 9.96 8.74
C PRO A 3 -5.83 10.50 9.23
N TYR A 4 -5.59 11.80 9.12
CA TYR A 4 -4.30 12.42 9.42
C TYR A 4 -3.72 12.04 10.79
N LEU A 5 -4.55 12.06 11.85
CA LEU A 5 -4.11 11.69 13.20
C LEU A 5 -3.65 10.22 13.28
N ARG A 6 -4.35 9.31 12.60
CA ARG A 6 -3.95 7.89 12.53
C ARG A 6 -2.66 7.72 11.74
N THR A 7 -2.51 8.47 10.64
CA THR A 7 -1.29 8.48 9.82
C THR A 7 -0.09 8.94 10.66
N LEU A 8 -0.22 10.08 11.34
CA LEU A 8 0.84 10.60 12.21
C LEU A 8 1.19 9.59 13.31
N LYS A 9 0.18 9.03 13.99
CA LYS A 9 0.36 8.00 15.00
C LYS A 9 1.10 6.79 14.43
N THR A 10 0.70 6.28 13.27
CA THR A 10 1.36 5.13 12.61
C THR A 10 2.82 5.44 12.32
N ILE A 11 3.14 6.60 11.75
CA ILE A 11 4.51 7.01 11.44
C ILE A 11 5.37 7.09 12.72
N VAL A 12 4.84 7.69 13.78
CA VAL A 12 5.56 7.80 15.06
C VAL A 12 5.82 6.43 15.67
N TYR A 13 4.79 5.57 15.75
CA TYR A 13 4.94 4.22 16.30
C TYR A 13 5.89 3.35 15.47
N ALA A 14 5.84 3.44 14.14
CA ALA A 14 6.71 2.68 13.25
C ALA A 14 8.20 2.91 13.54
N ARG A 15 8.59 4.11 13.98
CA ARG A 15 9.98 4.45 14.33
C ARG A 15 10.55 3.66 15.52
N PHE A 16 9.67 3.15 16.38
CA PHE A 16 10.04 2.39 17.58
C PHE A 16 9.85 0.88 17.42
N ARG A 17 9.48 0.43 16.22
CA ARG A 17 9.28 -0.98 15.90
C ARG A 17 10.50 -1.55 15.18
N THR A 18 10.61 -2.89 15.20
CA THR A 18 11.65 -3.62 14.47
C THR A 18 11.67 -3.23 13.00
N SER A 19 12.87 -3.01 12.45
CA SER A 19 13.06 -2.76 11.03
C SER A 19 12.51 -3.91 10.18
N LEU A 20 12.15 -3.60 8.96
CA LEU A 20 11.67 -4.57 7.96
C LEU A 20 12.56 -4.48 6.72
N HIS A 21 12.73 -5.62 6.06
CA HIS A 21 13.34 -5.68 4.74
C HIS A 21 12.27 -5.70 3.64
N PHE A 22 12.66 -5.46 2.41
CA PHE A 22 11.75 -5.66 1.28
C PHE A 22 11.32 -7.14 1.22
N GLY A 23 10.03 -7.37 1.00
CA GLY A 23 9.43 -8.71 1.04
C GLY A 23 8.92 -9.13 2.43
N ASP A 24 9.30 -8.42 3.50
CA ASP A 24 8.74 -8.70 4.82
C ASP A 24 7.29 -8.21 4.91
N THR A 25 6.46 -8.94 5.66
CA THR A 25 5.09 -8.54 5.98
C THR A 25 5.06 -7.67 7.22
N GLY A 26 4.67 -6.42 7.07
CA GLY A 26 4.32 -5.53 8.19
C GLY A 26 2.88 -5.75 8.62
N MET A 27 2.60 -5.65 9.93
CA MET A 27 1.26 -5.77 10.48
C MET A 27 0.99 -4.64 11.47
N ILE A 28 -0.16 -3.96 11.31
CA ILE A 28 -0.65 -2.97 12.27
C ILE A 28 -2.06 -3.35 12.75
N ASN A 29 -2.35 -3.03 14.01
CA ASN A 29 -3.67 -3.23 14.60
C ASN A 29 -4.48 -1.94 14.51
N LEU A 30 -5.67 -2.03 13.97
CA LEU A 30 -6.61 -0.93 13.79
C LEU A 30 -7.95 -1.24 14.44
N ARG A 31 -8.77 -0.22 14.63
CA ARG A 31 -10.17 -0.35 15.06
C ARG A 31 -11.05 0.46 14.11
N ALA A 32 -12.12 -0.12 13.64
CA ALA A 32 -13.15 0.57 12.87
C ALA A 32 -13.83 1.64 13.74
N GLY A 33 -13.83 2.88 13.30
CA GLY A 33 -14.47 4.00 13.98
C GLY A 33 -15.63 4.57 13.15
N PHE A 34 -16.40 5.49 13.74
CA PHE A 34 -17.54 6.13 13.05
C PHE A 34 -17.17 6.74 11.69
N SER A 35 -15.99 7.38 11.59
CA SER A 35 -15.54 7.98 10.35
C SER A 35 -15.15 6.97 9.26
N ASP A 36 -15.14 5.68 9.58
CA ASP A 36 -14.79 4.62 8.64
C ASP A 36 -16.02 3.91 8.07
N ILE A 37 -17.17 4.03 8.75
CA ILE A 37 -18.36 3.23 8.53
C ILE A 37 -19.31 3.91 7.53
N ASP A 38 -19.93 3.11 6.67
CA ASP A 38 -21.05 3.52 5.81
C ASP A 38 -22.42 3.23 6.46
N HIS A 39 -23.48 3.46 5.70
CA HIS A 39 -24.86 3.28 6.17
C HIS A 39 -25.24 1.81 6.42
N TYR A 40 -24.44 0.85 5.99
CA TYR A 40 -24.61 -0.57 6.30
C TYR A 40 -23.90 -0.99 7.61
N GLY A 41 -23.25 -0.04 8.30
CA GLY A 41 -22.54 -0.30 9.56
C GLY A 41 -21.22 -1.02 9.41
N GLU A 42 -20.63 -1.01 8.22
CA GLU A 42 -19.34 -1.64 7.91
C GLU A 42 -18.34 -0.63 7.33
N ILE A 43 -17.04 -0.96 7.35
CA ILE A 43 -16.03 -0.06 6.78
C ILE A 43 -16.35 0.14 5.29
N ASN A 44 -16.56 1.39 4.90
CA ASN A 44 -16.82 1.77 3.52
C ASN A 44 -15.69 1.28 2.59
N ASN A 45 -16.05 0.82 1.39
CA ASN A 45 -15.12 0.24 0.43
C ASN A 45 -13.95 1.18 0.08
N GLY A 46 -14.22 2.44 -0.22
CA GLY A 46 -13.17 3.44 -0.49
C GLY A 46 -12.36 3.76 0.77
N ARG A 47 -12.98 3.69 1.95
CA ARG A 47 -12.31 3.90 3.22
C ARG A 47 -11.29 2.80 3.52
N GLN A 48 -11.55 1.56 3.10
CA GLN A 48 -10.57 0.48 3.24
C GLN A 48 -9.27 0.82 2.51
N LEU A 49 -9.32 1.32 1.27
CA LEU A 49 -8.13 1.77 0.54
C LEU A 49 -7.37 2.88 1.26
N THR A 50 -8.11 3.85 1.85
CA THR A 50 -7.51 4.93 2.66
C THR A 50 -6.83 4.39 3.92
N LEU A 51 -7.41 3.39 4.59
CA LEU A 51 -6.79 2.76 5.76
C LEU A 51 -5.56 1.93 5.39
N MET A 52 -5.53 1.37 4.19
CA MET A 52 -4.37 0.66 3.65
C MET A 52 -3.14 1.57 3.46
N ASP A 53 -3.32 2.90 3.30
CA ASP A 53 -2.22 3.86 3.33
C ASP A 53 -1.40 3.73 4.61
N LEU A 54 -2.06 3.51 5.77
CA LEU A 54 -1.40 3.37 7.05
C LEU A 54 -0.39 2.22 7.07
N GLY A 55 -0.75 1.09 6.45
CA GLY A 55 0.15 -0.05 6.32
C GLY A 55 1.36 0.24 5.43
N ARG A 56 1.18 1.01 4.35
CA ARG A 56 2.29 1.44 3.49
C ARG A 56 3.21 2.44 4.19
N TYR A 57 2.65 3.34 5.02
CA TYR A 57 3.47 4.21 5.87
C TYR A 57 4.27 3.42 6.90
N ASP A 58 3.66 2.41 7.58
CA ASP A 58 4.39 1.54 8.52
C ASP A 58 5.56 0.83 7.82
N LEU A 59 5.31 0.21 6.65
CA LEU A 59 6.36 -0.42 5.85
C LEU A 59 7.45 0.58 5.44
N GLY A 60 7.06 1.72 4.90
CA GLY A 60 7.99 2.72 4.39
C GLY A 60 8.89 3.31 5.47
N VAL A 61 8.37 3.52 6.69
CA VAL A 61 9.17 3.99 7.83
C VAL A 61 10.12 2.90 8.31
N ARG A 62 9.61 1.69 8.53
CA ARG A 62 10.38 0.56 9.07
C ARG A 62 11.40 0.01 8.07
N GLY A 63 11.09 0.07 6.77
CA GLY A 63 12.00 -0.32 5.67
C GLY A 63 12.97 0.78 5.22
N GLY A 64 12.94 1.97 5.86
CA GLY A 64 13.84 3.07 5.52
C GLY A 64 13.46 3.89 4.28
N LEU A 65 12.45 3.47 3.49
CA LEU A 65 12.05 4.15 2.26
C LEU A 65 11.60 5.59 2.53
N MET A 66 10.89 5.85 3.63
CA MET A 66 10.45 7.22 3.96
C MET A 66 11.62 8.17 4.27
N LYS A 67 12.75 7.64 4.78
CA LYS A 67 13.98 8.42 4.98
C LYS A 67 14.59 8.81 3.63
N VAL A 68 14.76 7.84 2.73
CA VAL A 68 15.27 8.09 1.36
C VAL A 68 14.37 9.09 0.61
N ILE A 69 13.05 8.93 0.67
CA ILE A 69 12.08 9.85 0.06
C ILE A 69 12.29 11.28 0.57
N ALA A 70 12.46 11.46 1.89
CA ALA A 70 12.67 12.77 2.49
C ALA A 70 14.01 13.40 2.06
N GLU A 71 15.10 12.63 2.08
CA GLU A 71 16.45 13.07 1.69
C GLU A 71 16.53 13.48 0.22
N LYS A 72 15.93 12.68 -0.66
CA LYS A 72 15.90 12.92 -2.11
C LYS A 72 14.83 13.93 -2.54
N LYS A 73 13.98 14.40 -1.63
CA LYS A 73 12.80 15.24 -1.93
C LYS A 73 11.86 14.60 -2.95
N TRP A 74 11.71 13.29 -2.82
CA TRP A 74 10.78 12.50 -3.60
C TRP A 74 9.39 12.49 -2.96
N GLY A 75 8.42 11.96 -3.67
CA GLY A 75 7.06 11.69 -3.20
C GLY A 75 6.70 10.23 -3.41
N PHE A 76 5.48 9.88 -3.01
CA PHE A 76 4.93 8.55 -3.22
C PHE A 76 3.56 8.67 -3.88
N ALA A 77 3.31 7.92 -4.95
CA ALA A 77 2.07 7.95 -5.71
C ALA A 77 1.52 6.55 -5.95
N VAL A 78 0.19 6.43 -5.90
CA VAL A 78 -0.53 5.22 -6.29
C VAL A 78 -0.91 5.34 -7.77
N GLY A 79 -0.48 4.38 -8.58
CA GLY A 79 -0.77 4.32 -10.01
C GLY A 79 -1.95 3.44 -10.37
N GLY A 80 -2.41 2.58 -9.44
CA GLY A 80 -3.56 1.70 -9.66
C GLY A 80 -3.82 0.79 -8.47
N SER A 81 -5.01 0.22 -8.42
CA SER A 81 -5.38 -0.72 -7.38
C SER A 81 -6.44 -1.71 -7.87
N SER A 82 -6.38 -2.93 -7.33
CA SER A 82 -7.42 -3.93 -7.45
C SER A 82 -7.72 -4.49 -6.06
N ILE A 83 -8.97 -4.42 -5.63
CA ILE A 83 -9.39 -4.88 -4.31
C ILE A 83 -10.52 -5.89 -4.40
N ARG A 84 -10.48 -6.89 -3.53
CA ARG A 84 -11.52 -7.89 -3.37
C ARG A 84 -12.05 -7.84 -1.94
N TYR A 85 -13.37 -7.69 -1.81
CA TYR A 85 -14.09 -7.68 -0.55
C TYR A 85 -14.77 -9.04 -0.35
N ARG A 86 -14.63 -9.62 0.83
CA ARG A 86 -15.19 -10.94 1.15
C ARG A 86 -16.06 -10.92 2.40
N ARG A 87 -15.63 -10.21 3.43
CA ARG A 87 -16.34 -10.12 4.70
C ARG A 87 -16.32 -8.70 5.23
N ARG A 88 -17.41 -8.30 5.86
CA ARG A 88 -17.53 -6.97 6.46
C ARG A 88 -16.71 -6.85 7.75
N ILE A 89 -16.18 -5.66 8.00
CA ILE A 89 -15.61 -5.25 9.27
C ILE A 89 -16.54 -4.17 9.83
N THR A 90 -17.26 -4.50 10.89
CA THR A 90 -18.28 -3.61 11.45
C THR A 90 -17.68 -2.65 12.48
N LEU A 91 -18.48 -1.64 12.86
CA LEU A 91 -18.12 -0.62 13.84
C LEU A 91 -17.52 -1.25 15.12
N TRP A 92 -16.48 -0.59 15.65
CA TRP A 92 -15.70 -0.95 16.83
C TRP A 92 -14.91 -2.26 16.76
N LYS A 93 -15.02 -3.03 15.71
CA LYS A 93 -14.19 -4.24 15.55
C LYS A 93 -12.73 -3.85 15.44
N LYS A 94 -11.88 -4.53 16.20
CA LYS A 94 -10.43 -4.53 16.03
C LYS A 94 -10.09 -5.46 14.88
N PHE A 95 -9.22 -5.02 13.99
CA PHE A 95 -8.75 -5.80 12.85
C PHE A 95 -7.26 -5.56 12.61
N GLN A 96 -6.65 -6.47 11.90
CA GLN A 96 -5.25 -6.39 11.50
C GLN A 96 -5.16 -5.97 10.04
N LEU A 97 -4.24 -5.07 9.74
CA LEU A 97 -3.84 -4.74 8.38
C LEU A 97 -2.43 -5.28 8.16
N HIS A 98 -2.34 -6.29 7.32
CA HIS A 98 -1.08 -6.84 6.83
C HIS A 98 -0.71 -6.16 5.54
N SER A 99 0.57 -5.83 5.37
CA SER A 99 1.09 -5.13 4.20
C SER A 99 2.45 -5.68 3.83
N GLU A 100 2.68 -5.92 2.56
CA GLU A 100 3.91 -6.49 2.03
C GLU A 100 4.21 -5.90 0.66
N VAL A 101 5.47 -5.64 0.34
CA VAL A 101 5.93 -5.38 -1.03
C VAL A 101 6.21 -6.73 -1.67
N ILE A 102 5.37 -7.16 -2.60
CA ILE A 102 5.47 -8.49 -3.21
C ILE A 102 6.31 -8.55 -4.49
N GLY A 103 6.74 -7.40 -5.01
CA GLY A 103 7.59 -7.35 -6.19
C GLY A 103 7.60 -5.98 -6.85
N HIS A 104 8.35 -5.89 -7.96
CA HIS A 104 8.37 -4.73 -8.85
C HIS A 104 8.58 -5.16 -10.30
N ASP A 105 8.10 -4.34 -11.25
CA ASP A 105 8.29 -4.52 -12.70
C ASP A 105 9.46 -3.69 -13.27
N GLY A 106 10.35 -3.23 -12.39
CA GLY A 106 11.44 -2.30 -12.72
C GLY A 106 11.00 -0.83 -12.68
N ARG A 107 9.72 -0.56 -12.82
CA ARG A 107 9.15 0.80 -12.83
C ARG A 107 8.30 1.08 -11.60
N TRP A 108 7.41 0.15 -11.21
CA TRP A 108 6.47 0.24 -10.12
C TRP A 108 6.71 -0.83 -9.08
N PHE A 109 6.40 -0.53 -7.81
CA PHE A 109 6.27 -1.52 -6.75
C PHE A 109 4.84 -2.02 -6.65
N TYR A 110 4.68 -3.27 -6.25
CA TYR A 110 3.39 -3.91 -6.04
C TYR A 110 3.26 -4.33 -4.58
N PHE A 111 2.20 -3.85 -3.94
CA PHE A 111 1.90 -4.14 -2.54
C PHE A 111 0.70 -5.08 -2.47
N LEU A 112 0.83 -6.13 -1.68
CA LEU A 112 -0.29 -6.96 -1.28
C LEU A 112 -0.70 -6.56 0.14
N GLN A 113 -1.96 -6.12 0.30
CA GLN A 113 -2.48 -5.72 1.59
C GLN A 113 -3.75 -6.50 1.93
N LYS A 114 -3.87 -6.93 3.19
CA LYS A 114 -4.99 -7.73 3.68
C LYS A 114 -5.53 -7.14 4.98
N MET A 115 -6.86 -6.97 5.07
CA MET A 115 -7.54 -6.68 6.33
C MET A 115 -8.11 -7.96 6.90
N CYS A 116 -7.80 -8.26 8.16
CA CYS A 116 -8.14 -9.55 8.78
C CYS A 116 -8.85 -9.35 10.13
N LEU A 117 -9.84 -10.19 10.39
CA LEU A 117 -10.44 -10.41 11.71
C LEU A 117 -9.93 -11.76 12.24
N GLY A 118 -8.92 -11.74 13.12
CA GLY A 118 -8.17 -12.94 13.46
C GLY A 118 -7.60 -13.57 12.18
N ASP A 119 -7.84 -14.85 11.98
CA ASP A 119 -7.37 -15.61 10.80
C ASP A 119 -8.22 -15.41 9.55
N THR A 120 -9.32 -14.64 9.66
CA THR A 120 -10.24 -14.46 8.55
C THR A 120 -9.85 -13.23 7.73
N ILE A 121 -9.49 -13.44 6.45
CA ILE A 121 -9.26 -12.35 5.49
C ILE A 121 -10.61 -11.74 5.11
N CYS A 122 -10.81 -10.46 5.44
CA CYS A 122 -12.00 -9.69 5.11
C CYS A 122 -11.91 -9.03 3.74
N SER A 123 -10.77 -8.45 3.44
CA SER A 123 -10.47 -7.90 2.11
C SER A 123 -8.99 -8.07 1.77
N SER A 124 -8.70 -8.08 0.47
CA SER A 124 -7.33 -8.15 -0.05
C SER A 124 -7.19 -7.22 -1.24
N ALA A 125 -6.14 -6.42 -1.25
CA ALA A 125 -5.86 -5.44 -2.29
C ALA A 125 -4.45 -5.63 -2.86
N LEU A 126 -4.36 -5.56 -4.19
CA LEU A 126 -3.13 -5.31 -4.92
C LEU A 126 -3.05 -3.81 -5.19
N ILE A 127 -1.96 -3.17 -4.78
CA ILE A 127 -1.71 -1.75 -5.01
C ILE A 127 -0.46 -1.59 -5.85
N LYS A 128 -0.59 -0.95 -7.01
CA LYS A 128 0.51 -0.49 -7.85
C LYS A 128 0.89 0.90 -7.39
N ALA A 129 2.09 1.08 -6.88
CA ALA A 129 2.54 2.37 -6.37
C ALA A 129 4.01 2.60 -6.71
N GLY A 130 4.43 3.86 -6.69
CA GLY A 130 5.78 4.22 -7.05
C GLY A 130 6.26 5.50 -6.38
N VAL A 131 7.55 5.71 -6.47
CA VAL A 131 8.21 6.93 -6.03
C VAL A 131 8.17 7.95 -7.16
N VAL A 132 7.91 9.20 -6.84
CA VAL A 132 7.86 10.30 -7.80
C VAL A 132 8.82 11.41 -7.41
N SER A 133 9.45 12.01 -8.40
CA SER A 133 10.29 13.19 -8.27
C SER A 133 9.64 14.39 -8.98
N LYS A 134 10.32 15.53 -9.00
CA LYS A 134 9.89 16.70 -9.79
C LYS A 134 9.84 16.43 -11.29
N THR A 135 10.62 15.46 -11.78
CA THR A 135 10.71 15.07 -13.19
C THR A 135 9.80 13.91 -13.57
N GLY A 136 9.04 13.38 -12.62
CA GLY A 136 8.11 12.26 -12.82
C GLY A 136 8.43 11.04 -12.00
N LEU A 137 7.98 9.88 -12.46
CA LEU A 137 8.15 8.60 -11.79
C LEU A 137 9.64 8.21 -11.73
N VAL A 138 10.11 7.88 -10.52
CA VAL A 138 11.44 7.28 -10.29
C VAL A 138 11.28 5.76 -10.45
N PRO A 139 11.98 5.12 -11.38
CA PRO A 139 11.87 3.66 -11.55
C PRO A 139 12.17 2.90 -10.26
N ALA A 140 11.44 1.82 -10.00
CA ALA A 140 11.67 0.98 -8.82
C ALA A 140 13.12 0.48 -8.75
N ALA A 141 13.70 0.12 -9.90
CA ALA A 141 15.10 -0.27 -10.00
C ALA A 141 16.09 0.84 -9.55
N GLU A 142 15.74 2.11 -9.76
CA GLU A 142 16.54 3.25 -9.28
C GLU A 142 16.40 3.42 -7.76
N VAL A 143 15.17 3.29 -7.24
CA VAL A 143 14.91 3.33 -5.80
C VAL A 143 15.67 2.21 -5.08
N MET A 144 15.73 1.01 -5.65
CA MET A 144 16.43 -0.14 -5.06
C MET A 144 17.95 0.08 -4.91
N LYS A 145 18.57 0.94 -5.70
CA LYS A 145 19.99 1.30 -5.54
C LYS A 145 20.30 2.01 -4.22
N GLU A 146 19.30 2.63 -3.60
CA GLU A 146 19.45 3.27 -2.28
C GLU A 146 19.48 2.24 -1.13
N PHE A 147 19.30 0.95 -1.44
CA PHE A 147 19.31 -0.18 -0.50
C PHE A 147 20.30 -1.25 -0.93
N PRO A 148 21.61 -0.95 -0.95
CA PRO A 148 22.62 -1.84 -1.54
C PRO A 148 22.75 -3.21 -0.83
N ASP A 149 22.43 -3.27 0.47
CA ASP A 149 22.51 -4.50 1.26
C ASP A 149 21.25 -5.38 1.10
N ASN A 150 20.28 -4.94 0.29
CA ASN A 150 19.04 -5.68 0.10
C ASN A 150 19.24 -6.82 -0.92
N THR A 151 18.98 -8.06 -0.48
CA THR A 151 19.05 -9.26 -1.31
C THR A 151 17.73 -9.68 -1.94
N TRP A 152 16.66 -8.90 -1.71
CA TRP A 152 15.33 -9.20 -2.24
C TRP A 152 15.27 -9.02 -3.75
N THR A 153 14.91 -10.08 -4.46
CA THR A 153 14.86 -10.08 -5.93
C THR A 153 13.70 -9.28 -6.50
N GLY A 154 12.64 -9.12 -5.73
CA GLY A 154 11.43 -8.40 -6.15
C GLY A 154 10.68 -9.05 -7.31
N GLU A 155 10.87 -10.36 -7.52
CA GLU A 155 10.19 -11.09 -8.58
C GLU A 155 8.69 -11.14 -8.35
N LEU A 156 7.92 -10.76 -9.39
CA LEU A 156 6.47 -10.70 -9.32
C LEU A 156 5.84 -12.09 -9.46
N PRO A 157 4.85 -12.44 -8.63
CA PRO A 157 4.01 -13.62 -8.83
C PRO A 157 3.27 -13.58 -10.19
N ASP A 158 3.03 -14.73 -10.80
CA ASP A 158 2.43 -14.81 -12.14
C ASP A 158 1.04 -14.18 -12.23
N TRP A 159 0.22 -14.28 -11.17
CA TRP A 159 -1.09 -13.63 -11.14
C TRP A 159 -0.99 -12.09 -11.16
N VAL A 160 0.12 -11.50 -10.64
CA VAL A 160 0.38 -10.06 -10.73
C VAL A 160 0.82 -9.68 -12.12
N LYS A 161 1.67 -10.50 -12.76
CA LYS A 161 2.07 -10.31 -14.16
C LYS A 161 0.84 -10.33 -15.08
N ALA A 162 -0.08 -11.29 -14.88
CA ALA A 162 -1.35 -11.36 -15.62
C ALA A 162 -2.25 -10.13 -15.37
N TRP A 163 -2.30 -9.61 -14.14
CA TRP A 163 -3.03 -8.38 -13.84
C TRP A 163 -2.42 -7.16 -14.56
N ILE A 164 -1.10 -7.04 -14.58
CA ILE A 164 -0.38 -5.96 -15.29
C ILE A 164 -0.71 -5.99 -16.78
N GLU A 165 -0.68 -7.17 -17.38
CA GLU A 165 -1.03 -7.36 -18.80
C GLU A 165 -2.48 -6.93 -19.08
N ALA A 166 -3.42 -7.38 -18.26
CA ALA A 166 -4.83 -6.99 -18.40
C ALA A 166 -5.04 -5.46 -18.23
N GLU A 167 -4.35 -4.83 -17.27
CA GLU A 167 -4.43 -3.37 -17.08
C GLU A 167 -3.79 -2.60 -18.24
N SER A 168 -2.77 -3.15 -18.91
CA SER A 168 -2.15 -2.51 -20.08
C SER A 168 -3.11 -2.39 -21.27
N GLN A 169 -4.05 -3.33 -21.38
CA GLN A 169 -5.07 -3.37 -22.43
C GLN A 169 -6.28 -2.49 -22.13
N ARG A 170 -6.43 -2.02 -20.88
CA ARG A 170 -7.54 -1.14 -20.50
C ARG A 170 -7.36 0.24 -21.15
N PRO A 171 -8.32 0.68 -22.01
CA PRO A 171 -8.18 1.95 -22.70
C PRO A 171 -8.23 3.12 -21.71
N TRP A 172 -7.28 4.03 -21.82
CA TRP A 172 -7.37 5.31 -21.16
C TRP A 172 -8.26 6.24 -22.00
N PRO A 173 -9.25 6.94 -21.42
CA PRO A 173 -10.08 7.85 -22.18
C PRO A 173 -9.21 8.86 -22.93
N SER A 174 -9.32 8.89 -24.26
CA SER A 174 -8.62 9.90 -25.04
C SER A 174 -9.20 11.29 -24.71
N SER A 175 -8.34 12.30 -24.58
CA SER A 175 -8.75 13.70 -24.36
C SER A 175 -9.51 14.32 -25.53
N SER A 176 -9.88 13.54 -26.55
CA SER A 176 -10.47 13.97 -27.81
C SER A 176 -11.99 13.82 -27.92
N THR A 177 -12.70 13.69 -26.79
CA THR A 177 -14.18 13.87 -26.80
C THR A 177 -14.48 15.22 -26.12
N LYS A 178 -14.27 16.30 -26.87
CA LYS A 178 -14.94 17.59 -26.66
C LYS A 178 -16.16 17.63 -27.54
#